data_b481c43dd2b98fb665f9ca9f239fb273
#
_entry.id   b481c43dd2b98fb665f9ca9f239fb273
#
_cell.length_a   1.000
_cell.length_b   1.000
_cell.length_c   1.000
_cell.angle_alpha   90.00
_cell.angle_beta   90.00
_cell.angle_gamma   90.00
#
_symmetry.space_group_name_H-M   'P 1'
#
loop_
_entity.id
_entity.type
_entity.pdbx_description
1 polymer ?
#
loop_
_entity_poly.entity_id
_entity_poly.type
_entity_poly.pdbx_seq_one_letter_code
_entity_poly.pdbx_strand_id
1 'polypeptide(L)'
;MPAASSVVVDASVALRAIVDENPEALDWFRRIDDGDVYAVWPQLAYAEIANGLATLVRAGRITSRAAVAGLAYAVASAVEAEGLDILVEPALAMALARSVSAYDACYIVLAEAGSATLLTADRRLAAATDHALLLAG
;
A
#
# COMPACT_ATOMS: atom_id res chain seq x y z
N MET A 1 -15.37 22.50 8.17
CA MET A 1 -15.47 21.14 7.64
C MET A 1 -14.07 20.51 7.59
N PRO A 2 -13.85 19.47 8.33
CA PRO A 2 -12.55 18.82 8.24
C PRO A 2 -12.33 18.27 6.84
N ALA A 3 -11.10 18.36 6.34
CA ALA A 3 -10.74 17.72 5.09
C ALA A 3 -10.94 16.20 5.22
N ALA A 4 -11.31 15.56 4.12
CA ALA A 4 -11.36 14.11 4.09
C ALA A 4 -9.98 13.55 4.48
N SER A 5 -9.97 12.50 5.29
CA SER A 5 -8.73 11.85 5.65
C SER A 5 -8.04 11.32 4.40
N SER A 6 -6.73 11.57 4.31
CA SER A 6 -5.90 11.06 3.22
C SER A 6 -5.01 9.94 3.74
N VAL A 7 -4.94 8.85 3.00
CA VAL A 7 -4.08 7.72 3.35
C VAL A 7 -3.25 7.31 2.15
N VAL A 8 -2.05 6.84 2.44
CA VAL A 8 -1.20 6.13 1.47
C VAL A 8 -1.29 4.65 1.85
N VAL A 9 -1.62 3.80 0.89
CA VAL A 9 -1.85 2.37 1.14
C VAL A 9 -0.63 1.58 0.67
N ASP A 10 0.05 0.91 1.59
CA ASP A 10 1.13 -0.01 1.25
C ASP A 10 0.54 -1.30 0.65
N ALA A 11 1.26 -1.90 -0.28
CA ALA A 11 0.87 -3.16 -0.92
C ALA A 11 0.56 -4.26 0.11
N SER A 12 1.21 -4.25 1.27
CA SER A 12 0.95 -5.22 2.33
C SER A 12 -0.50 -5.19 2.83
N VAL A 13 -1.13 -4.03 2.82
CA VAL A 13 -2.54 -3.90 3.24
C VAL A 13 -3.46 -4.60 2.25
N ALA A 14 -3.21 -4.43 0.95
CA ALA A 14 -3.98 -5.13 -0.08
C ALA A 14 -3.80 -6.65 0.04
N LEU A 15 -2.58 -7.11 0.27
CA LEU A 15 -2.32 -8.54 0.46
C LEU A 15 -3.04 -9.10 1.69
N ARG A 16 -3.09 -8.35 2.79
CA ARG A 16 -3.85 -8.75 3.98
C ARG A 16 -5.34 -8.83 3.71
N ALA A 17 -5.88 -7.91 2.93
CA ALA A 17 -7.30 -7.96 2.54
C ALA A 17 -7.59 -9.15 1.64
N ILE A 18 -6.74 -9.38 0.63
CA ILE A 18 -6.96 -10.41 -0.39
C ILE A 18 -6.74 -11.82 0.16
N VAL A 19 -5.63 -12.02 0.87
CA VAL A 19 -5.17 -13.36 1.27
C VAL A 19 -5.75 -13.77 2.61
N ASP A 20 -5.71 -12.87 3.58
CA ASP A 20 -6.10 -13.18 4.97
C ASP A 20 -7.52 -12.75 5.28
N GLU A 21 -8.19 -12.05 4.37
CA GLU A 21 -9.50 -11.42 4.62
C GLU A 21 -9.49 -10.64 5.94
N ASN A 22 -8.37 -9.96 6.20
CA ASN A 22 -8.18 -9.22 7.45
C ASN A 22 -9.26 -8.14 7.60
N PRO A 23 -10.04 -8.15 8.70
CA PRO A 23 -11.17 -7.23 8.84
C PRO A 23 -10.79 -5.76 8.79
N GLU A 24 -9.65 -5.39 9.38
CA GLU A 24 -9.19 -4.00 9.39
C GLU A 24 -8.81 -3.56 7.97
N ALA A 25 -8.08 -4.40 7.22
CA ALA A 25 -7.70 -4.10 5.84
C ALA A 25 -8.93 -4.00 4.95
N LEU A 26 -9.88 -4.93 5.08
CA LEU A 26 -11.13 -4.90 4.32
C LEU A 26 -11.96 -3.64 4.64
N ASP A 27 -12.00 -3.23 5.90
CA ASP A 27 -12.72 -2.01 6.30
C ASP A 27 -12.11 -0.76 5.66
N TRP A 28 -10.77 -0.68 5.59
CA TRP A 28 -10.12 0.44 4.91
C TRP A 28 -10.49 0.49 3.43
N PHE A 29 -10.45 -0.64 2.71
CA PHE A 29 -10.83 -0.67 1.30
C PHE A 29 -12.30 -0.32 1.10
N ARG A 30 -13.19 -0.77 1.98
CA ARG A 30 -14.61 -0.39 1.93
C ARG A 30 -14.77 1.12 2.05
N ARG A 31 -14.11 1.74 3.02
CA ARG A 31 -14.18 3.19 3.22
C ARG A 31 -13.59 3.97 2.05
N ILE A 32 -12.51 3.47 1.47
CA ILE A 32 -11.89 4.07 0.28
C ILE A 32 -12.84 3.98 -0.91
N ASP A 33 -13.41 2.81 -1.16
CA ASP A 33 -14.31 2.60 -2.29
C ASP A 33 -15.63 3.36 -2.14
N ASP A 34 -16.07 3.59 -0.91
CA ASP A 34 -17.27 4.39 -0.61
C ASP A 34 -16.99 5.90 -0.72
N GLY A 35 -15.75 6.31 -0.90
CA GLY A 35 -15.38 7.72 -0.99
C GLY A 35 -15.22 8.44 0.35
N ASP A 36 -15.27 7.72 1.46
CA ASP A 36 -15.11 8.29 2.80
C ASP A 36 -13.66 8.68 3.09
N VAL A 37 -12.71 8.05 2.42
CA VAL A 37 -11.29 8.26 2.61
C VAL A 37 -10.64 8.38 1.23
N TYR A 38 -9.83 9.42 1.04
CA TYR A 38 -9.00 9.56 -0.16
C TYR A 38 -7.74 8.72 0.00
N ALA A 39 -7.44 7.88 -0.97
CA ALA A 39 -6.31 6.96 -0.90
C ALA A 39 -5.45 7.03 -2.16
N VAL A 40 -4.14 6.92 -1.95
CA VAL A 40 -3.16 6.89 -3.03
C VAL A 40 -2.10 5.84 -2.72
N TRP A 41 -1.51 5.26 -3.74
CA TRP A 41 -0.29 4.45 -3.66
C TRP A 41 0.59 4.73 -4.88
N PRO A 42 1.89 4.43 -4.79
CA PRO A 42 2.72 4.50 -6.00
C PRO A 42 2.31 3.39 -6.97
N GLN A 43 2.48 3.63 -8.27
CA GLN A 43 2.23 2.59 -9.28
C GLN A 43 2.96 1.29 -8.98
N LEU A 44 4.08 1.37 -8.29
CA LEU A 44 4.84 0.23 -7.78
C LEU A 44 3.95 -0.77 -7.01
N ALA A 45 2.90 -0.30 -6.33
CA ALA A 45 2.04 -1.15 -5.53
C ALA A 45 1.43 -2.29 -6.35
N TYR A 46 1.04 -2.04 -7.59
CA TYR A 46 0.47 -3.08 -8.44
C TYR A 46 1.46 -4.23 -8.68
N ALA A 47 2.72 -3.90 -8.96
CA ALA A 47 3.75 -4.91 -9.17
C ALA A 47 4.07 -5.65 -7.87
N GLU A 48 4.10 -4.96 -6.75
CA GLU A 48 4.36 -5.58 -5.45
C GLU A 48 3.24 -6.53 -5.04
N ILE A 49 1.99 -6.13 -5.26
CA ILE A 49 0.82 -7.00 -5.00
C ILE A 49 0.89 -8.24 -5.88
N ALA A 50 1.11 -8.06 -7.18
CA ALA A 50 1.21 -9.18 -8.12
C ALA A 50 2.34 -10.13 -7.72
N ASN A 51 3.50 -9.60 -7.35
CA ASN A 51 4.63 -10.42 -6.93
C ASN A 51 4.35 -11.17 -5.63
N GLY A 52 3.71 -10.52 -4.66
CA GLY A 52 3.31 -11.15 -3.40
C GLY A 52 2.33 -12.31 -3.64
N LEU A 53 1.34 -12.10 -4.51
CA LEU A 53 0.39 -13.15 -4.86
C LEU A 53 1.07 -14.32 -5.58
N ALA A 54 1.96 -14.03 -6.54
CA ALA A 54 2.69 -15.06 -7.26
C ALA A 54 3.55 -15.91 -6.30
N THR A 55 4.20 -15.26 -5.35
CA THR A 55 5.02 -15.94 -4.33
C THR A 55 4.16 -16.90 -3.50
N LEU A 56 2.96 -16.47 -3.10
CA LEU A 56 2.05 -17.30 -2.30
C LEU A 56 1.48 -18.48 -3.11
N VAL A 57 1.21 -18.29 -4.40
CA VAL A 57 0.79 -19.41 -5.27
C VAL A 57 1.90 -20.44 -5.37
N ARG A 58 3.14 -20.01 -5.61
CA ARG A 58 4.29 -20.93 -5.70
C ARG A 58 4.55 -21.66 -4.39
N ALA A 59 4.23 -21.04 -3.27
CA ALA A 59 4.34 -21.67 -1.95
C ALA A 59 3.16 -22.59 -1.62
N GLY A 60 2.17 -22.68 -2.51
CA GLY A 60 0.99 -23.52 -2.29
C GLY A 60 -0.01 -22.96 -1.29
N ARG A 61 0.08 -21.66 -0.98
CA ARG A 61 -0.76 -21.03 0.05
C ARG A 61 -2.09 -20.51 -0.47
N ILE A 62 -2.13 -20.15 -1.74
CA ILE A 62 -3.37 -19.74 -2.43
C ILE A 62 -3.38 -20.35 -3.84
N THR A 63 -4.55 -20.42 -4.43
CA THR A 63 -4.70 -20.90 -5.80
C THR A 63 -4.38 -19.80 -6.81
N SER A 64 -4.03 -20.19 -8.05
CA SER A 64 -3.84 -19.23 -9.12
C SER A 64 -5.10 -18.41 -9.37
N ARG A 65 -6.27 -19.05 -9.30
CA ARG A 65 -7.56 -18.38 -9.49
C ARG A 65 -7.78 -17.30 -8.43
N ALA A 66 -7.49 -17.62 -7.16
CA ALA A 66 -7.62 -16.65 -6.08
C ALA A 66 -6.66 -15.47 -6.26
N ALA A 67 -5.43 -15.73 -6.71
CA ALA A 67 -4.45 -14.69 -6.98
C ALA A 67 -4.92 -13.73 -8.07
N VAL A 68 -5.43 -14.27 -9.19
CA VAL A 68 -5.92 -13.44 -10.30
C VAL A 68 -7.13 -12.60 -9.86
N ALA A 69 -8.07 -13.18 -9.14
CA ALA A 69 -9.23 -12.46 -8.64
C ALA A 69 -8.83 -11.38 -7.63
N GLY A 70 -7.87 -11.68 -6.76
CA GLY A 70 -7.37 -10.72 -5.77
C GLY A 70 -6.66 -9.53 -6.40
N LEU A 71 -5.85 -9.77 -7.43
CA LEU A 71 -5.21 -8.67 -8.16
C LEU A 71 -6.25 -7.79 -8.84
N ALA A 72 -7.26 -8.40 -9.46
CA ALA A 72 -8.35 -7.66 -10.10
C ALA A 72 -9.09 -6.77 -9.08
N TYR A 73 -9.32 -7.27 -7.88
CA TYR A 73 -9.90 -6.50 -6.78
C TYR A 73 -9.05 -5.25 -6.45
N ALA A 74 -7.74 -5.42 -6.31
CA ALA A 74 -6.84 -4.31 -6.01
C ALA A 74 -6.80 -3.27 -7.15
N VAL A 75 -6.73 -3.73 -8.40
CA VAL A 75 -6.69 -2.85 -9.57
C VAL A 75 -8.01 -2.07 -9.73
N ALA A 76 -9.13 -2.68 -9.37
CA ALA A 76 -10.45 -2.04 -9.46
C ALA A 76 -10.76 -1.13 -8.27
N SER A 77 -9.95 -1.15 -7.22
CA SER A 77 -10.19 -0.30 -6.04
C SER A 77 -10.08 1.18 -6.38
N ALA A 78 -10.67 2.02 -5.53
CA ALA A 78 -10.64 3.48 -5.71
C ALA A 78 -9.32 4.12 -5.26
N VAL A 79 -8.28 3.33 -4.95
CA VAL A 79 -6.95 3.86 -4.64
C VAL A 79 -6.33 4.45 -5.90
N GLU A 80 -5.93 5.72 -5.85
CA GLU A 80 -5.29 6.36 -7.00
C GLU A 80 -3.81 6.01 -7.06
N ALA A 81 -3.31 5.78 -8.27
CA ALA A 81 -1.91 5.42 -8.48
C ALA A 81 -1.10 6.66 -8.88
N GLU A 82 -0.03 6.94 -8.14
CA GLU A 82 0.91 8.00 -8.47
C GLU A 82 2.05 7.44 -9.32
N GLY A 83 2.42 8.16 -10.37
CA GLY A 83 3.45 7.73 -11.30
C GLY A 83 4.83 7.68 -10.66
N LEU A 84 5.61 6.64 -11.02
CA LEU A 84 6.96 6.47 -10.51
C LEU A 84 7.92 7.54 -11.03
N ASP A 85 7.68 8.07 -12.22
CA ASP A 85 8.50 9.14 -12.81
C ASP A 85 8.53 10.40 -11.92
N ILE A 86 7.47 10.64 -11.15
CA ILE A 86 7.40 11.76 -10.21
C ILE A 86 8.06 11.41 -8.88
N LEU A 87 8.00 10.14 -8.48
CA LEU A 87 8.40 9.70 -7.13
C LEU A 87 9.87 9.32 -7.01
N VAL A 88 10.50 8.84 -8.09
CA VAL A 88 11.82 8.20 -7.96
C VAL A 88 12.94 9.14 -7.52
N GLU A 89 12.93 10.41 -7.95
CA GLU A 89 13.97 11.35 -7.52
C GLU A 89 13.89 11.65 -6.02
N PRO A 90 12.74 12.11 -5.47
CA PRO A 90 12.65 12.31 -4.03
C PRO A 90 12.81 10.99 -3.25
N ALA A 91 12.38 9.85 -3.82
CA ALA A 91 12.57 8.56 -3.18
C ALA A 91 14.03 8.17 -3.06
N LEU A 92 14.84 8.43 -4.10
CA LEU A 92 16.29 8.18 -4.03
C LEU A 92 16.93 9.04 -2.94
N ALA A 93 16.61 10.33 -2.88
CA ALA A 93 17.16 11.22 -1.87
C ALA A 93 16.82 10.73 -0.45
N MET A 94 15.57 10.31 -0.23
CA MET A 94 15.12 9.79 1.06
C MET A 94 15.78 8.45 1.40
N ALA A 95 15.92 7.56 0.43
CA ALA A 95 16.55 6.27 0.62
C ALA A 95 17.99 6.42 1.09
N LEU A 96 18.72 7.36 0.50
CA LEU A 96 20.10 7.65 0.89
C LEU A 96 20.17 8.30 2.27
N ALA A 97 19.24 9.19 2.60
CA ALA A 97 19.24 9.89 3.87
C ALA A 97 18.81 9.01 5.05
N ARG A 98 17.90 8.07 4.83
CA ARG A 98 17.29 7.26 5.91
C ARG A 98 17.67 5.78 5.88
N SER A 99 18.52 5.37 4.94
CA SER A 99 18.94 3.95 4.81
C SER A 99 17.75 3.00 4.65
N VAL A 100 16.76 3.40 3.87
CA VAL A 100 15.63 2.55 3.46
C VAL A 100 15.76 2.26 1.96
N SER A 101 15.03 1.26 1.46
CA SER A 101 15.02 1.00 0.02
C SER A 101 14.31 2.14 -0.72
N ALA A 102 14.64 2.33 -1.99
CA ALA A 102 13.93 3.29 -2.83
C ALA A 102 12.46 2.90 -3.00
N TYR A 103 12.15 1.61 -2.95
CA TYR A 103 10.76 1.11 -2.99
C TYR A 103 9.98 1.59 -1.79
N ASP A 104 10.49 1.39 -0.57
CA ASP A 104 9.87 1.86 0.66
C ASP A 104 9.78 3.39 0.67
N ALA A 105 10.82 4.06 0.18
CA ALA A 105 10.86 5.50 0.13
C ALA A 105 9.75 6.10 -0.75
N CYS A 106 9.32 5.41 -1.80
CA CYS A 106 8.18 5.88 -2.62
C CYS A 106 6.91 6.06 -1.77
N TYR A 107 6.65 5.13 -0.87
CA TYR A 107 5.49 5.22 0.04
C TYR A 107 5.68 6.35 1.06
N ILE A 108 6.86 6.45 1.64
CA ILE A 108 7.15 7.47 2.65
C ILE A 108 7.06 8.88 2.06
N VAL A 109 7.59 9.08 0.85
CA VAL A 109 7.51 10.37 0.14
C VAL A 109 6.06 10.79 -0.04
N LEU A 110 5.20 9.88 -0.51
CA LEU A 110 3.77 10.19 -0.67
C LEU A 110 3.12 10.59 0.64
N ALA A 111 3.39 9.85 1.71
CA ALA A 111 2.79 10.10 3.00
C ALA A 111 3.26 11.44 3.58
N GLU A 112 4.56 11.69 3.57
CA GLU A 112 5.11 12.90 4.20
C GLU A 112 4.80 14.15 3.39
N ALA A 113 4.93 14.10 2.06
CA ALA A 113 4.63 15.24 1.21
C ALA A 113 3.15 15.60 1.23
N GLY A 114 2.27 14.62 1.34
CA GLY A 114 0.83 14.82 1.37
C GLY A 114 0.25 15.00 2.78
N SER A 115 1.07 14.97 3.82
CA SER A 115 0.61 14.95 5.22
C SER A 115 -0.45 13.87 5.44
N ALA A 116 -0.25 12.72 4.81
CA ALA A 116 -1.17 11.58 4.83
C ALA A 116 -0.66 10.50 5.78
N THR A 117 -1.57 9.64 6.24
CA THR A 117 -1.22 8.47 7.04
C THR A 117 -0.82 7.32 6.11
N LEU A 118 0.32 6.71 6.36
CA LEU A 118 0.77 5.52 5.66
C LEU A 118 0.20 4.28 6.35
N LEU A 119 -0.74 3.61 5.69
CA LEU A 119 -1.30 2.35 6.18
C LEU A 119 -0.40 1.22 5.72
N THR A 120 0.08 0.41 6.65
CA THR A 120 0.96 -0.70 6.33
C THR A 120 0.78 -1.85 7.31
N ALA A 121 1.05 -3.07 6.87
CA ALA A 121 1.17 -4.24 7.72
C ALA A 121 2.65 -4.64 7.93
N ASP A 122 3.57 -3.87 7.39
CA ASP A 122 5.02 -4.09 7.47
C ASP A 122 5.61 -3.26 8.61
N ARG A 123 6.05 -3.92 9.66
CA ARG A 123 6.62 -3.26 10.85
C ARG A 123 7.88 -2.47 10.52
N ARG A 124 8.69 -2.96 9.58
CA ARG A 124 9.92 -2.29 9.19
C ARG A 124 9.62 -0.97 8.50
N LEU A 125 8.64 -0.95 7.59
CA LEU A 125 8.20 0.27 6.92
C LEU A 125 7.57 1.25 7.92
N ALA A 126 6.74 0.75 8.82
CA ALA A 126 6.10 1.59 9.85
C ALA A 126 7.13 2.29 10.74
N ALA A 127 8.24 1.63 11.04
CA ALA A 127 9.31 2.20 11.87
C ALA A 127 10.11 3.30 11.17
N ALA A 128 10.00 3.40 9.84
CA ALA A 128 10.80 4.33 9.04
C ALA A 128 10.16 5.72 8.90
N THR A 129 8.94 5.91 9.38
CA THR A 129 8.25 7.22 9.31
C THR A 129 7.30 7.39 10.49
N ASP A 130 7.15 8.64 10.92
CA ASP A 130 6.19 9.00 11.97
C ASP A 130 4.75 9.05 11.44
N HIS A 131 4.56 8.96 10.14
CA HIS A 131 3.24 9.03 9.49
C HIS A 131 2.52 7.68 9.42
N ALA A 132 3.14 6.60 9.90
CA ALA A 132 2.60 5.26 9.70
C ALA A 132 1.52 4.89 10.72
N LEU A 133 0.54 4.14 10.24
CA LEU A 133 -0.40 3.38 11.04
C LEU A 133 -0.22 1.90 10.68
N LEU A 134 0.27 1.12 11.63
CA LEU A 134 0.49 -0.31 11.44
C LEU A 134 -0.82 -1.07 11.69
N LEU A 135 -1.23 -1.87 10.71
CA LEU A 135 -2.41 -2.72 10.87
C LEU A 135 -2.13 -3.81 11.90
N ALA A 136 -3.13 -4.07 12.75
CA ALA A 136 -3.08 -5.15 13.73
C ALA A 136 -3.23 -6.51 13.05
N GLY A 137 -2.63 -7.49 13.65
CA GLY A 137 -2.75 -8.87 13.20
C GLY A 137 -1.85 -9.25 12.08
#